data_3d9871bca6ba46d2b3c876f70cfc54f8
#
_entry.id   3d9871bca6ba46d2b3c876f70cfc54f8
#
_cell.length_a   1.000
_cell.length_b   1.000
_cell.length_c   1.000
_cell.angle_alpha   90.00
_cell.angle_beta   90.00
_cell.angle_gamma   90.00
#
_symmetry.space_group_name_H-M   'P 1'
#
loop_
_entity.id
_entity.type
_entity.pdbx_description
1 polymer ?
#
loop_
_entity_poly.entity_id
_entity_poly.type
_entity_poly.pdbx_seq_one_letter_code
_entity_poly.pdbx_strand_id
1 'polypeptide(L)'
;MSNIRLFFSATLSSEMIEKLDKSQSHYLTKVMRVKENEVFSLFNKDGEWEAKILEISKSIVKFKTVKQLRQKENIKELWLAFSPIKSNYQNFMIQKATELGVTKFLPIIFDRTVVRKINKERLEKIVIEASEQSNRINVPTIEGAQDLNGFLKKNLMNLIFTDLNTNNNKIDKSK
;
A
#
# COMPACT_ATOMS: atom_id res chain seq x y z
N MET A 1 -16.94 -8.08 -15.62
CA MET A 1 -16.00 -6.96 -15.46
C MET A 1 -14.72 -7.52 -14.90
N SER A 2 -13.58 -7.19 -15.47
CA SER A 2 -12.28 -7.62 -14.94
C SER A 2 -12.06 -6.98 -13.57
N ASN A 3 -11.79 -7.79 -12.54
CA ASN A 3 -11.55 -7.29 -11.19
C ASN A 3 -10.07 -6.96 -10.95
N ILE A 4 -9.34 -6.63 -12.02
CA ILE A 4 -7.91 -6.35 -11.98
C ILE A 4 -7.72 -4.89 -11.59
N ARG A 5 -7.03 -4.66 -10.46
CA ARG A 5 -6.64 -3.34 -9.96
C ARG A 5 -5.14 -3.26 -9.80
N LEU A 6 -4.55 -2.19 -10.31
CA LEU A 6 -3.11 -1.94 -10.21
C LEU A 6 -2.84 -0.54 -9.66
N PHE A 7 -1.85 -0.45 -8.81
CA PHE A 7 -1.34 0.84 -8.34
C PHE A 7 -0.55 1.53 -9.46
N PHE A 8 -0.81 2.82 -9.67
CA PHE A 8 -0.10 3.64 -10.65
C PHE A 8 0.49 4.87 -9.98
N SER A 9 1.81 5.00 -10.01
CA SER A 9 2.54 6.01 -9.22
C SER A 9 2.38 7.44 -9.75
N ALA A 10 2.14 7.61 -11.05
CA ALA A 10 1.95 8.93 -11.65
C ALA A 10 0.50 9.42 -11.50
N THR A 11 0.30 10.72 -11.69
CA THR A 11 -1.04 11.33 -11.64
C THR A 11 -1.97 10.73 -12.68
N LEU A 12 -3.18 10.38 -12.27
CA LEU A 12 -4.24 9.89 -13.13
C LEU A 12 -5.20 11.03 -13.51
N SER A 13 -5.54 11.12 -14.79
CA SER A 13 -6.48 12.10 -15.32
C SER A 13 -7.35 11.50 -16.44
N SER A 14 -8.40 12.20 -16.82
CA SER A 14 -9.27 11.77 -17.93
C SER A 14 -8.50 11.72 -19.26
N GLU A 15 -8.80 10.72 -20.08
CA GLU A 15 -8.25 10.57 -21.44
C GLU A 15 -6.71 10.45 -21.51
N MET A 16 -6.05 10.19 -20.39
CA MET A 16 -4.61 10.02 -20.31
C MET A 16 -4.18 8.74 -21.04
N ILE A 17 -3.14 8.86 -21.88
CA ILE A 17 -2.54 7.72 -22.57
C ILE A 17 -1.12 7.54 -22.06
N GLU A 18 -0.85 6.38 -21.47
CA GLU A 18 0.44 6.03 -20.87
C GLU A 18 0.78 4.54 -21.03
N LYS A 19 1.95 4.15 -20.55
CA LYS A 19 2.42 2.78 -20.56
C LYS A 19 2.59 2.27 -19.14
N LEU A 20 2.23 1.02 -18.92
CA LEU A 20 2.57 0.31 -17.69
C LEU A 20 4.06 -0.07 -17.69
N ASP A 21 4.63 -0.21 -16.50
CA ASP A 21 5.97 -0.78 -16.36
C ASP A 21 6.04 -2.26 -16.81
N LYS A 22 7.27 -2.79 -16.88
CA LYS A 22 7.49 -4.17 -17.33
C LYS A 22 6.81 -5.20 -16.43
N SER A 23 6.81 -5.00 -15.11
CA SER A 23 6.23 -5.94 -14.13
C SER A 23 4.71 -5.97 -14.25
N GLN A 24 4.07 -4.81 -14.27
CA GLN A 24 2.63 -4.66 -14.44
C GLN A 24 2.16 -5.17 -15.80
N SER A 25 2.91 -4.85 -16.86
CA SER A 25 2.61 -5.35 -18.20
C SER A 25 2.72 -6.87 -18.28
N HIS A 26 3.74 -7.46 -17.67
CA HIS A 26 3.90 -8.90 -17.58
C HIS A 26 2.75 -9.55 -16.79
N TYR A 27 2.37 -8.97 -15.65
CA TYR A 27 1.25 -9.45 -14.85
C TYR A 27 -0.05 -9.46 -15.66
N LEU A 28 -0.40 -8.36 -16.33
CA LEU A 28 -1.60 -8.30 -17.14
C LEU A 28 -1.58 -9.32 -18.30
N THR A 29 -0.47 -9.40 -19.03
CA THR A 29 -0.42 -10.19 -20.28
C THR A 29 -0.16 -11.66 -20.04
N LYS A 30 0.67 -12.04 -19.07
CA LYS A 30 1.08 -13.44 -18.85
C LYS A 30 0.32 -14.12 -17.73
N VAL A 31 -0.01 -13.41 -16.66
CA VAL A 31 -0.74 -13.99 -15.51
C VAL A 31 -2.24 -13.85 -15.74
N MET A 32 -2.72 -12.62 -15.98
CA MET A 32 -4.15 -12.35 -16.17
C MET A 32 -4.63 -12.60 -17.60
N ARG A 33 -3.70 -12.69 -18.58
CA ARG A 33 -3.95 -13.00 -19.98
C ARG A 33 -4.94 -12.05 -20.66
N VAL A 34 -4.88 -10.78 -20.26
CA VAL A 34 -5.72 -9.72 -20.85
C VAL A 34 -5.34 -9.47 -22.31
N LYS A 35 -6.33 -8.99 -23.07
CA LYS A 35 -6.20 -8.65 -24.49
C LYS A 35 -6.39 -7.16 -24.72
N GLU A 36 -6.06 -6.72 -25.92
CA GLU A 36 -6.40 -5.38 -26.37
C GLU A 36 -7.91 -5.14 -26.30
N ASN A 37 -8.29 -3.90 -26.02
CA ASN A 37 -9.65 -3.45 -25.77
C ASN A 37 -10.29 -3.90 -24.44
N GLU A 38 -9.64 -4.76 -23.65
CA GLU A 38 -10.11 -5.07 -22.29
C GLU A 38 -9.84 -3.92 -21.33
N VAL A 39 -10.59 -3.90 -20.23
CA VAL A 39 -10.50 -2.85 -19.20
C VAL A 39 -9.97 -3.42 -17.88
N PHE A 40 -9.30 -2.57 -17.14
CA PHE A 40 -8.81 -2.82 -15.78
C PHE A 40 -8.85 -1.52 -14.99
N SER A 41 -8.61 -1.56 -13.68
CA SER A 41 -8.59 -0.35 -12.85
C SER A 41 -7.16 0.05 -12.51
N LEU A 42 -6.92 1.36 -12.53
CA LEU A 42 -5.72 1.99 -11.98
C LEU A 42 -6.09 2.87 -10.80
N PHE A 43 -5.30 2.84 -9.75
CA PHE A 43 -5.56 3.69 -8.58
C PHE A 43 -4.29 4.30 -8.00
N ASN A 44 -4.46 5.43 -7.37
CA ASN A 44 -3.46 6.10 -6.54
C ASN A 44 -4.14 7.06 -5.55
N LYS A 45 -3.36 7.93 -4.92
CA LYS A 45 -3.87 8.96 -3.98
C LYS A 45 -4.90 9.94 -4.59
N ASP A 46 -4.99 10.01 -5.92
CA ASP A 46 -5.88 10.94 -6.63
C ASP A 46 -7.23 10.29 -6.98
N GLY A 47 -7.36 8.99 -6.76
CA GLY A 47 -8.59 8.23 -6.99
C GLY A 47 -8.37 6.92 -7.75
N GLU A 48 -9.44 6.36 -8.27
CA GLU A 48 -9.44 5.14 -9.07
C GLU A 48 -10.09 5.40 -10.44
N TRP A 49 -9.45 4.88 -11.49
CA TRP A 49 -9.85 5.08 -12.87
C TRP A 49 -9.96 3.76 -13.61
N GLU A 50 -10.98 3.63 -14.43
CA GLU A 50 -11.04 2.58 -15.45
C GLU A 50 -10.06 2.93 -16.57
N ALA A 51 -9.25 1.97 -16.94
CA ALA A 51 -8.29 2.07 -18.03
C ALA A 51 -8.56 0.99 -19.09
N LYS A 52 -8.54 1.38 -20.35
CA LYS A 52 -8.69 0.49 -21.49
C LYS A 52 -7.34 0.22 -22.14
N ILE A 53 -7.05 -1.05 -22.42
CA ILE A 53 -5.83 -1.44 -23.12
C ILE A 53 -5.96 -1.02 -24.59
N LEU A 54 -5.05 -0.18 -25.05
CA LEU A 54 -4.99 0.27 -26.45
C LEU A 54 -4.16 -0.67 -27.31
N GLU A 55 -3.01 -1.09 -26.78
CA GLU A 55 -2.01 -1.84 -27.53
C GLU A 55 -1.13 -2.67 -26.59
N ILE A 56 -0.73 -3.85 -27.05
CA ILE A 56 0.27 -4.69 -26.38
C ILE A 56 1.44 -4.87 -27.34
N SER A 57 2.50 -4.09 -27.16
CA SER A 57 3.67 -4.10 -28.04
C SER A 57 4.94 -4.42 -27.24
N LYS A 58 5.76 -5.34 -27.71
CA LYS A 58 7.00 -5.79 -27.07
C LYS A 58 6.83 -6.12 -25.57
N SER A 59 5.70 -6.74 -25.23
CA SER A 59 5.30 -7.09 -23.86
C SER A 59 5.08 -5.88 -22.93
N ILE A 60 4.85 -4.69 -23.48
CA ILE A 60 4.46 -3.48 -22.75
C ILE A 60 3.00 -3.16 -23.11
N VAL A 61 2.21 -2.91 -22.09
CA VAL A 61 0.81 -2.51 -22.21
C VAL A 61 0.73 -0.98 -22.29
N LYS A 62 0.14 -0.48 -23.36
CA LYS A 62 -0.28 0.92 -23.51
C LYS A 62 -1.76 1.01 -23.21
N PHE A 63 -2.15 1.94 -22.38
CA PHE A 63 -3.53 2.10 -21.94
C PHE A 63 -4.02 3.54 -22.10
N LYS A 64 -5.33 3.71 -22.03
CA LYS A 64 -6.01 5.01 -21.95
C LYS A 64 -6.97 4.98 -20.77
N THR A 65 -6.93 6.00 -19.93
CA THR A 65 -7.95 6.18 -18.88
C THR A 65 -9.27 6.61 -19.52
N VAL A 66 -10.37 6.00 -19.09
CA VAL A 66 -11.69 6.19 -19.70
C VAL A 66 -12.62 6.93 -18.75
N LYS A 67 -12.74 6.45 -17.53
CA LYS A 67 -13.72 6.92 -16.55
C LYS A 67 -13.15 6.90 -15.14
N GLN A 68 -13.41 7.95 -14.37
CA GLN A 68 -13.13 7.93 -12.94
C GLN A 68 -14.17 7.06 -12.21
N LEU A 69 -13.72 6.05 -11.50
CA LEU A 69 -14.57 5.13 -10.74
C LEU A 69 -14.76 5.62 -9.31
N ARG A 70 -13.69 6.13 -8.70
CA ARG A 70 -13.71 6.66 -7.33
C ARG A 70 -12.86 7.92 -7.26
N GLN A 71 -13.34 8.91 -6.52
CA GLN A 71 -12.56 10.11 -6.21
C GLN A 71 -11.59 9.85 -5.05
N LYS A 72 -10.68 10.80 -4.85
CA LYS A 72 -9.82 10.82 -3.67
C LYS A 72 -10.66 10.73 -2.40
N GLU A 73 -10.26 9.85 -1.49
CA GLU A 73 -10.90 9.68 -0.19
C GLU A 73 -10.14 10.45 0.91
N ASN A 74 -10.87 11.08 1.81
CA ASN A 74 -10.32 11.59 3.06
C ASN A 74 -10.22 10.43 4.05
N ILE A 75 -9.01 9.92 4.26
CA ILE A 75 -8.75 8.77 5.11
C ILE A 75 -8.22 9.26 6.45
N LYS A 76 -8.80 8.78 7.54
CA LYS A 76 -8.24 8.99 8.89
C LYS A 76 -6.86 8.32 8.97
N GLU A 77 -5.89 9.04 9.45
CA GLU A 77 -4.55 8.50 9.64
C GLU A 77 -4.53 7.50 10.79
N LEU A 78 -4.03 6.31 10.49
CA LEU A 78 -3.74 5.25 11.46
C LEU A 78 -2.29 4.81 11.26
N TRP A 79 -1.46 5.06 12.24
CA TRP A 79 -0.03 4.73 12.18
C TRP A 79 0.28 3.51 13.04
N LEU A 80 1.07 2.59 12.49
CA LEU A 80 1.57 1.44 13.22
C LEU A 80 3.06 1.58 13.49
N ALA A 81 3.41 1.83 14.75
CA ALA A 81 4.77 1.75 15.24
C ALA A 81 5.06 0.31 15.68
N PHE A 82 6.15 -0.29 15.21
CA PHE A 82 6.47 -1.69 15.47
C PHE A 82 7.97 -1.94 15.52
N SER A 83 8.39 -2.93 16.30
CA SER A 83 9.77 -3.43 16.24
C SER A 83 9.91 -4.42 15.08
N PRO A 84 10.96 -4.27 14.22
CA PRO A 84 11.20 -5.25 13.16
C PRO A 84 11.40 -6.66 13.71
N ILE A 85 10.74 -7.62 13.06
CA ILE A 85 10.78 -9.05 13.39
C ILE A 85 11.26 -9.87 12.19
N LYS A 86 11.38 -11.18 12.33
CA LYS A 86 11.78 -12.08 11.21
C LYS A 86 10.88 -11.87 10.00
N SER A 87 11.48 -11.86 8.81
CA SER A 87 10.86 -11.39 7.57
C SER A 87 9.48 -12.00 7.25
N ASN A 88 9.28 -13.30 7.47
CA ASN A 88 8.00 -13.95 7.15
C ASN A 88 6.84 -13.40 8.01
N TYR A 89 7.05 -13.26 9.32
CA TYR A 89 6.06 -12.69 10.24
C TYR A 89 5.85 -11.20 9.97
N GLN A 90 6.93 -10.47 9.66
CA GLN A 90 6.85 -9.05 9.33
C GLN A 90 6.05 -8.82 8.05
N ASN A 91 6.27 -9.61 7.01
CA ASN A 91 5.51 -9.49 5.76
C ASN A 91 4.02 -9.71 6.01
N PHE A 92 3.66 -10.74 6.75
CA PHE A 92 2.27 -11.05 7.10
C PHE A 92 1.64 -9.91 7.93
N MET A 93 2.36 -9.40 8.93
CA MET A 93 1.90 -8.28 9.74
C MET A 93 1.64 -7.03 8.88
N ILE A 94 2.59 -6.65 8.01
CA ILE A 94 2.46 -5.48 7.12
C ILE A 94 1.28 -5.66 6.18
N GLN A 95 1.14 -6.84 5.57
CA GLN A 95 0.00 -7.14 4.71
C GLN A 95 -1.32 -6.96 5.46
N LYS A 96 -1.49 -7.61 6.62
CA LYS A 96 -2.76 -7.56 7.38
C LYS A 96 -3.04 -6.19 7.97
N ALA A 97 -2.03 -5.49 8.44
CA ALA A 97 -2.19 -4.11 8.91
C ALA A 97 -2.60 -3.16 7.77
N THR A 98 -2.06 -3.37 6.56
CA THR A 98 -2.53 -2.65 5.37
C THR A 98 -4.00 -2.93 5.09
N GLU A 99 -4.42 -4.18 5.03
CA GLU A 99 -5.82 -4.58 4.82
C GLU A 99 -6.76 -3.97 5.87
N LEU A 100 -6.30 -3.83 7.13
CA LEU A 100 -7.06 -3.26 8.25
C LEU A 100 -7.06 -1.73 8.32
N GLY A 101 -6.38 -1.04 7.41
CA GLY A 101 -6.51 0.41 7.30
C GLY A 101 -5.31 1.23 7.79
N VAL A 102 -4.20 0.62 8.20
CA VAL A 102 -2.97 1.36 8.51
C VAL A 102 -2.55 2.22 7.33
N THR A 103 -2.19 3.47 7.58
CA THR A 103 -1.78 4.45 6.56
C THR A 103 -0.28 4.74 6.59
N LYS A 104 0.38 4.43 7.72
CA LYS A 104 1.82 4.64 7.87
C LYS A 104 2.44 3.59 8.79
N PHE A 105 3.59 3.06 8.37
CA PHE A 105 4.39 2.12 9.13
C PHE A 105 5.66 2.78 9.66
N LEU A 106 5.89 2.68 10.97
CA LEU A 106 7.00 3.32 11.70
C LEU A 106 7.86 2.25 12.38
N PRO A 107 8.91 1.74 11.71
CA PRO A 107 9.81 0.77 12.32
C PRO A 107 10.63 1.42 13.45
N ILE A 108 10.61 0.83 14.65
CA ILE A 108 11.33 1.31 15.83
C ILE A 108 12.34 0.26 16.27
N ILE A 109 13.59 0.67 16.40
CA ILE A 109 14.67 -0.17 16.90
C ILE A 109 14.80 0.04 18.41
N PHE A 110 14.47 -1.00 19.16
CA PHE A 110 14.69 -1.05 20.61
C PHE A 110 16.03 -1.74 20.92
N ASP A 111 16.52 -1.63 22.15
CA ASP A 111 17.80 -2.22 22.57
C ASP A 111 17.88 -3.72 22.28
N ARG A 112 16.77 -4.44 22.51
CA ARG A 112 16.68 -5.90 22.30
C ARG A 112 16.20 -6.30 20.92
N THR A 113 16.07 -5.35 19.97
CA THR A 113 15.66 -5.68 18.59
C THR A 113 16.73 -6.48 17.88
N VAL A 114 16.40 -7.68 17.46
CA VAL A 114 17.32 -8.59 16.76
C VAL A 114 17.49 -8.17 15.30
N VAL A 115 16.38 -7.85 14.63
CA VAL A 115 16.37 -7.44 13.21
C VAL A 115 16.53 -5.92 13.11
N ARG A 116 17.73 -5.44 12.86
CA ARG A 116 18.02 -3.99 12.82
C ARG A 116 17.95 -3.37 11.43
N LYS A 117 17.89 -4.18 10.38
CA LYS A 117 17.75 -3.71 8.99
C LYS A 117 16.46 -4.20 8.39
N ILE A 118 15.74 -3.32 7.72
CA ILE A 118 14.52 -3.65 6.98
C ILE A 118 14.77 -3.46 5.49
N ASN A 119 14.23 -4.36 4.69
CA ASN A 119 14.19 -4.19 3.24
C ASN A 119 12.94 -3.38 2.87
N LYS A 120 13.10 -2.06 2.80
CA LYS A 120 12.01 -1.12 2.54
C LYS A 120 11.32 -1.40 1.20
N GLU A 121 12.09 -1.63 0.13
CA GLU A 121 11.54 -1.92 -1.20
C GLU A 121 10.62 -3.15 -1.20
N ARG A 122 11.02 -4.20 -0.44
CA ARG A 122 10.18 -5.39 -0.29
C ARG A 122 8.87 -5.08 0.44
N LEU A 123 8.93 -4.29 1.51
CA LEU A 123 7.75 -3.92 2.27
C LEU A 123 6.82 -3.00 1.44
N GLU A 124 7.38 -2.10 0.64
CA GLU A 124 6.62 -1.25 -0.29
C GLU A 124 5.85 -2.09 -1.32
N LYS A 125 6.43 -3.15 -1.85
CA LYS A 125 5.71 -4.09 -2.71
C LYS A 125 4.55 -4.76 -1.99
N ILE A 126 4.76 -5.20 -0.75
CA ILE A 126 3.72 -5.86 0.05
C ILE A 126 2.54 -4.91 0.32
N VAL A 127 2.79 -3.64 0.67
CA VAL A 127 1.70 -2.69 0.91
C VAL A 127 0.95 -2.34 -0.37
N ILE A 128 1.64 -2.30 -1.52
CA ILE A 128 1.00 -2.11 -2.82
C ILE A 128 0.07 -3.30 -3.13
N GLU A 129 0.58 -4.52 -3.11
CA GLU A 129 -0.19 -5.74 -3.36
C GLU A 129 -1.38 -5.87 -2.39
N ALA A 130 -1.16 -5.61 -1.11
CA ALA A 130 -2.24 -5.63 -0.11
C ALA A 130 -3.30 -4.55 -0.38
N SER A 131 -2.91 -3.36 -0.85
CA SER A 131 -3.84 -2.29 -1.22
C SER A 131 -4.63 -2.63 -2.48
N GLU A 132 -4.00 -3.29 -3.47
CA GLU A 132 -4.67 -3.80 -4.66
C GLU A 132 -5.75 -4.81 -4.30
N GLN A 133 -5.45 -5.77 -3.42
CA GLN A 133 -6.35 -6.86 -3.02
C GLN A 133 -7.46 -6.42 -2.07
N SER A 134 -7.19 -5.47 -1.18
CA SER A 134 -8.15 -4.97 -0.18
C SER A 134 -9.02 -3.82 -0.65
N ASN A 135 -8.98 -3.49 -1.92
CA ASN A 135 -9.77 -2.42 -2.54
C ASN A 135 -9.53 -1.02 -1.95
N ARG A 136 -8.32 -0.76 -1.44
CA ARG A 136 -7.92 0.55 -0.91
C ARG A 136 -7.47 1.47 -2.04
N ILE A 137 -7.76 2.78 -1.92
CA ILE A 137 -7.22 3.80 -2.82
C ILE A 137 -5.84 4.26 -2.35
N ASN A 138 -5.64 4.39 -1.04
CA ASN A 138 -4.36 4.80 -0.50
C ASN A 138 -3.42 3.62 -0.27
N VAL A 139 -2.18 3.80 -0.65
CA VAL A 139 -1.09 2.88 -0.33
C VAL A 139 -0.37 3.42 0.91
N PRO A 140 -0.20 2.63 1.99
CA PRO A 140 0.53 3.05 3.18
C PRO A 140 1.97 3.43 2.88
N THR A 141 2.49 4.40 3.62
CA THR A 141 3.93 4.76 3.57
C THR A 141 4.71 3.95 4.61
N ILE A 142 5.99 3.67 4.28
CA ILE A 142 6.92 3.00 5.19
C ILE A 142 8.07 3.95 5.46
N GLU A 143 8.20 4.36 6.71
CA GLU A 143 9.27 5.26 7.17
C GLU A 143 10.59 4.50 7.35
N GLY A 144 11.69 5.25 7.41
CA GLY A 144 12.97 4.70 7.81
C GLY A 144 12.96 4.21 9.27
N ALA A 145 13.75 3.18 9.58
CA ALA A 145 13.91 2.73 10.95
C ALA A 145 14.54 3.83 11.82
N GLN A 146 14.01 4.03 13.01
CA GLN A 146 14.48 5.02 13.99
C GLN A 146 14.52 4.41 15.40
N ASP A 147 15.26 5.02 16.31
CA ASP A 147 15.22 4.64 17.72
C ASP A 147 13.96 5.19 18.43
N LEU A 148 13.67 4.67 19.63
CA LEU A 148 12.49 5.08 20.40
C LEU A 148 12.51 6.57 20.74
N ASN A 149 13.67 7.11 21.11
CA ASN A 149 13.78 8.52 21.49
C ASN A 149 13.51 9.44 20.29
N GLY A 150 14.05 9.09 19.13
CA GLY A 150 13.79 9.79 17.87
C GLY A 150 12.31 9.74 17.48
N PHE A 151 11.66 8.59 17.68
CA PHE A 151 10.22 8.44 17.46
C PHE A 151 9.40 9.33 18.40
N LEU A 152 9.66 9.29 19.72
CA LEU A 152 8.89 10.06 20.71
C LEU A 152 9.06 11.58 20.55
N LYS A 153 10.25 12.04 20.15
CA LYS A 153 10.49 13.46 19.89
C LYS A 153 9.74 14.02 18.68
N LYS A 154 9.52 13.18 17.66
CA LYS A 154 8.91 13.60 16.39
C LYS A 154 7.39 13.48 16.37
N ASN A 155 6.83 12.61 17.21
CA ASN A 155 5.42 12.25 17.12
C ASN A 155 4.68 12.71 18.38
N LEU A 156 3.95 13.81 18.24
CA LEU A 156 3.10 14.40 19.30
C LEU A 156 1.65 13.87 19.27
N MET A 157 1.42 12.73 18.61
CA MET A 157 0.08 12.15 18.48
C MET A 157 -0.29 11.31 19.70
N ASN A 158 -1.58 11.06 19.88
CA ASN A 158 -2.07 10.12 20.88
C ASN A 158 -1.55 8.71 20.56
N LEU A 159 -0.87 8.12 21.53
CA LEU A 159 -0.26 6.80 21.41
C LEU A 159 -1.12 5.77 22.14
N ILE A 160 -1.44 4.67 21.46
CA ILE A 160 -2.04 3.48 22.08
C ILE A 160 -0.94 2.43 22.19
N PHE A 161 -0.61 2.04 23.41
CA PHE A 161 0.33 0.95 23.67
C PHE A 161 -0.43 -0.36 23.82
N THR A 162 0.07 -1.41 23.16
CA THR A 162 -0.38 -2.79 23.41
C THR A 162 0.61 -3.46 24.35
N ASP A 163 0.14 -3.95 25.48
CA ASP A 163 0.92 -4.69 26.46
C ASP A 163 0.18 -5.97 26.85
N LEU A 164 0.86 -7.12 26.79
CA LEU A 164 0.31 -8.43 27.14
C LEU A 164 0.04 -8.59 28.65
N ASN A 165 0.67 -7.76 29.49
CA ASN A 165 0.57 -7.85 30.95
C ASN A 165 -0.49 -6.90 31.54
N THR A 166 -1.23 -6.18 30.70
CA THR A 166 -2.27 -5.28 31.21
C THR A 166 -3.60 -6.02 31.42
N ASN A 167 -4.24 -5.78 32.56
CA ASN A 167 -5.60 -6.27 32.83
C ASN A 167 -6.68 -5.46 32.12
N ASN A 168 -6.31 -4.43 31.37
CA ASN A 168 -7.24 -3.51 30.72
C ASN A 168 -7.44 -3.88 29.24
N ASN A 169 -8.45 -4.69 28.97
CA ASN A 169 -8.75 -5.22 27.63
C ASN A 169 -9.61 -4.28 26.77
N LYS A 170 -9.86 -3.04 27.22
CA LYS A 170 -10.72 -2.10 26.48
C LYS A 170 -9.92 -0.89 26.03
N ILE A 171 -10.01 -0.58 24.74
CA ILE A 171 -9.50 0.69 24.19
C ILE A 171 -10.52 1.76 24.55
N ASP A 172 -10.09 2.78 25.31
CA ASP A 172 -10.90 3.96 25.55
C ASP A 172 -11.00 4.77 24.23
N LYS A 173 -12.20 4.81 23.67
CA LYS A 173 -12.47 5.52 22.40
C LYS A 173 -12.89 6.98 22.62
N SER A 174 -12.86 7.47 23.87
CA SER A 174 -13.30 8.83 24.21
C SER A 174 -12.18 9.89 24.09
N LYS A 175 -10.97 9.49 23.68
CA LYS A 175 -9.83 10.40 23.50
C LYS A 175 -9.45 10.52 22.04
#